data_243a5b4379968d479cf770fd8510057d
#
_entry.id   243a5b4379968d479cf770fd8510057d
#
_cell.length_a   1.000
_cell.length_b   1.000
_cell.length_c   1.000
_cell.angle_alpha   90.00
_cell.angle_beta   90.00
_cell.angle_gamma   90.00
#
_symmetry.space_group_name_H-M   'P 1'
#
loop_
_entity.id
_entity.type
_entity.pdbx_description
1 polymer ?
#
loop_
_entity_poly.entity_id
_entity_poly.type
_entity_poly.pdbx_seq_one_letter_code
_entity_poly.pdbx_strand_id
1 'polypeptide(L)'
;MKSSMRLSLGFVGAIFLLTTQIGCSTLDQATGKGYLGADGLIVANRTAAEEILSQLEKRDISRDAFLLIGTASHSDDLNRSSMFGRLLSEQVSARMTQGGFRMIELKLQQFAFLKQKEGEFFLTREIQHLAKSHSAQAVIVATYATANKRVYINLKVVEATTNSVLAAHDYAIGMDRNLRSLLGIPEP
;
A
#
# COMPACT_ATOMS: atom_id res chain seq x y z
N MET A 1 -24.46 62.03 62.60
CA MET A 1 -24.48 63.22 61.73
C MET A 1 -24.17 62.74 60.32
N LYS A 2 -25.14 63.02 59.40
CA LYS A 2 -25.03 63.06 57.93
C LYS A 2 -24.56 61.77 57.23
N SER A 3 -25.44 60.98 56.60
CA SER A 3 -26.21 61.23 55.33
C SER A 3 -25.37 61.15 54.10
N SER A 4 -25.60 60.17 53.29
CA SER A 4 -26.17 60.16 51.91
C SER A 4 -25.68 58.91 51.19
N MET A 5 -26.47 57.96 50.83
CA MET A 5 -27.45 57.86 49.75
C MET A 5 -26.90 58.25 48.35
N ARG A 6 -26.84 57.29 47.54
CA ARG A 6 -27.02 57.23 46.06
C ARG A 6 -26.02 56.24 45.44
N LEU A 7 -26.28 55.51 44.39
CA LEU A 7 -27.39 55.35 43.48
C LEU A 7 -27.01 54.16 42.59
N SER A 8 -27.92 53.30 42.32
CA SER A 8 -27.85 52.22 41.39
C SER A 8 -27.37 52.65 40.01
N LEU A 9 -26.56 51.88 39.38
CA LEU A 9 -26.57 51.82 37.91
C LEU A 9 -26.24 50.39 37.45
N GLY A 10 -27.26 49.78 36.91
CA GLY A 10 -27.19 48.44 36.37
C GLY A 10 -26.27 48.39 35.15
N PHE A 11 -25.42 47.42 35.13
CA PHE A 11 -24.67 47.06 33.96
C PHE A 11 -25.21 45.73 33.46
N VAL A 12 -26.08 45.82 32.44
CA VAL A 12 -26.51 44.65 31.64
C VAL A 12 -25.34 44.22 30.83
N GLY A 13 -24.60 43.24 31.35
CA GLY A 13 -23.54 42.58 30.63
C GLY A 13 -24.16 41.57 29.67
N ALA A 14 -24.11 41.87 28.39
CA ALA A 14 -24.48 40.99 27.32
C ALA A 14 -23.53 39.73 27.37
N ILE A 15 -24.10 38.60 27.74
CA ILE A 15 -23.46 37.31 27.62
C ILE A 15 -23.40 36.98 26.12
N PHE A 16 -22.24 37.18 25.53
CA PHE A 16 -21.93 36.74 24.16
C PHE A 16 -21.69 35.22 24.20
N LEU A 17 -22.72 34.46 23.89
CA LEU A 17 -22.62 33.02 23.68
C LEU A 17 -21.75 32.80 22.45
N LEU A 18 -20.44 32.51 22.67
CA LEU A 18 -19.59 31.95 21.66
C LEU A 18 -20.03 30.51 21.42
N THR A 19 -20.88 30.29 20.42
CA THR A 19 -21.16 28.97 19.88
C THR A 19 -19.91 28.54 19.10
N THR A 20 -19.02 27.79 19.76
CA THR A 20 -18.00 27.03 19.06
C THR A 20 -18.71 26.00 18.17
N GLN A 21 -18.76 26.27 16.90
CA GLN A 21 -19.10 25.31 15.86
C GLN A 21 -18.00 24.26 15.88
N ILE A 22 -18.22 23.17 16.62
CA ILE A 22 -17.44 21.93 16.45
C ILE A 22 -17.87 21.41 15.08
N GLY A 23 -17.10 21.78 14.07
CA GLY A 23 -17.18 21.14 12.78
C GLY A 23 -16.79 19.68 12.97
N CYS A 24 -17.80 18.80 13.10
CA CYS A 24 -17.62 17.38 12.81
C CYS A 24 -17.15 17.29 11.37
N SER A 25 -15.84 17.18 11.18
CA SER A 25 -15.30 16.51 10.01
C SER A 25 -15.78 15.06 10.13
N THR A 26 -16.94 14.77 9.53
CA THR A 26 -17.30 13.40 9.24
C THR A 26 -16.14 12.80 8.45
N LEU A 27 -15.32 11.99 9.15
CA LEU A 27 -14.55 10.98 8.49
C LEU A 27 -15.56 10.16 7.68
N ASP A 28 -15.56 10.38 6.39
CA ASP A 28 -16.28 9.57 5.43
C ASP A 28 -15.56 8.22 5.41
N GLN A 29 -15.87 7.43 6.44
CA GLN A 29 -15.37 6.10 6.64
C GLN A 29 -16.03 5.24 5.58
N ALA A 30 -15.35 5.14 4.50
CA ALA A 30 -15.45 4.25 3.35
C ALA A 30 -16.55 3.19 3.44
N THR A 31 -17.76 3.56 3.17
CA THR A 31 -18.71 2.66 2.55
C THR A 31 -18.25 2.46 1.10
N GLY A 32 -17.87 1.22 0.74
CA GLY A 32 -17.22 0.80 -0.49
C GLY A 32 -17.88 1.17 -1.83
N LYS A 33 -18.05 2.46 -2.08
CA LYS A 33 -18.42 3.08 -3.35
C LYS A 33 -17.31 4.02 -3.81
N GLY A 34 -16.06 3.57 -3.73
CA GLY A 34 -14.95 4.32 -4.27
C GLY A 34 -14.77 4.00 -5.74
N TYR A 35 -15.32 4.77 -6.64
CA TYR A 35 -14.60 5.09 -7.86
C TYR A 35 -13.35 5.83 -7.39
N LEU A 36 -12.26 5.11 -7.26
CA LEU A 36 -10.97 5.75 -7.08
C LEU A 36 -10.79 6.59 -8.35
N GLY A 37 -10.77 7.92 -8.23
CA GLY A 37 -10.42 8.80 -9.34
C GLY A 37 -9.08 8.39 -9.96
N ALA A 38 -8.61 9.06 -10.99
CA ALA A 38 -7.37 8.72 -11.71
C ALA A 38 -6.18 8.44 -10.79
N ASP A 39 -6.16 9.04 -9.59
CA ASP A 39 -5.10 8.87 -8.58
C ASP A 39 -5.34 7.73 -7.59
N GLY A 40 -6.50 7.11 -7.60
CA GLY A 40 -6.88 6.13 -6.58
C GLY A 40 -6.04 4.86 -6.58
N LEU A 41 -5.58 4.42 -7.75
CA LEU A 41 -4.64 3.31 -7.87
C LEU A 41 -3.31 3.65 -7.19
N ILE A 42 -2.77 4.83 -7.45
CA ILE A 42 -1.52 5.30 -6.86
C ILE A 42 -1.66 5.40 -5.34
N VAL A 43 -2.75 5.97 -4.87
CA VAL A 43 -3.02 6.10 -3.42
C VAL A 43 -3.10 4.73 -2.77
N ALA A 44 -3.86 3.79 -3.33
CA ALA A 44 -3.99 2.44 -2.77
C ALA A 44 -2.65 1.69 -2.70
N ASN A 45 -1.87 1.73 -3.77
CA ASN A 45 -0.56 1.06 -3.82
C ASN A 45 0.45 1.71 -2.86
N ARG A 46 0.43 3.05 -2.71
CA ARG A 46 1.28 3.77 -1.75
C ARG A 46 0.90 3.45 -0.32
N THR A 47 -0.38 3.46 0.01
CA THR A 47 -0.87 3.06 1.35
C THR A 47 -0.46 1.63 1.67
N ALA A 48 -0.60 0.70 0.73
CA ALA A 48 -0.16 -0.68 0.93
C ALA A 48 1.35 -0.77 1.19
N ALA A 49 2.17 -0.01 0.47
CA ALA A 49 3.60 0.04 0.72
C ALA A 49 3.95 0.70 2.07
N GLU A 50 3.17 1.69 2.53
CA GLU A 50 3.32 2.30 3.86
C GLU A 50 3.03 1.30 4.98
N GLU A 51 2.02 0.46 4.83
CA GLU A 51 1.73 -0.63 5.77
C GLU A 51 2.89 -1.64 5.84
N ILE A 52 3.47 -1.99 4.70
CA ILE A 52 4.67 -2.84 4.65
C ILE A 52 5.85 -2.15 5.37
N LEU A 53 6.11 -0.87 5.10
CA LEU A 53 7.17 -0.10 5.77
C LEU A 53 7.00 -0.10 7.28
N SER A 54 5.79 0.17 7.78
CA SER A 54 5.49 0.16 9.22
C SER A 54 5.74 -1.19 9.88
N GLN A 55 5.47 -2.29 9.18
CA GLN A 55 5.75 -3.64 9.69
C GLN A 55 7.24 -3.95 9.73
N LEU A 56 8.00 -3.52 8.72
CA LEU A 56 9.45 -3.73 8.66
C LEU A 56 10.19 -2.90 9.72
N GLU A 57 9.74 -1.67 10.01
CA GLU A 57 10.26 -0.85 11.09
C GLU A 57 10.15 -1.53 12.46
N LYS A 58 9.01 -2.16 12.74
CA LYS A 58 8.79 -2.91 13.99
C LYS A 58 9.68 -4.16 14.13
N ARG A 59 10.28 -4.62 13.05
CA ARG A 59 11.15 -5.80 13.00
C ARG A 59 12.64 -5.46 12.92
N ASP A 60 12.98 -4.18 13.04
CA ASP A 60 14.37 -3.68 12.99
C ASP A 60 15.15 -4.12 11.75
N ILE A 61 14.46 -4.15 10.60
CA ILE A 61 15.07 -4.47 9.31
C ILE A 61 15.94 -3.29 8.87
N SER A 62 17.22 -3.55 8.59
CA SER A 62 18.16 -2.51 8.19
C SER A 62 17.73 -1.81 6.90
N ARG A 63 17.74 -0.48 6.92
CA ARG A 63 17.44 0.32 5.73
C ARG A 63 18.58 0.32 4.70
N ASP A 64 19.78 -0.04 5.11
CA ASP A 64 20.93 -0.22 4.21
C ASP A 64 20.88 -1.53 3.44
N ALA A 65 20.00 -2.46 3.84
CA ALA A 65 19.82 -3.71 3.15
C ALA A 65 19.16 -3.53 1.78
N PHE A 66 19.59 -4.31 0.82
CA PHE A 66 18.91 -4.40 -0.46
C PHE A 66 17.66 -5.25 -0.34
N LEU A 67 16.56 -4.73 -0.89
CA LEU A 67 15.33 -5.48 -1.10
C LEU A 67 15.11 -5.67 -2.59
N LEU A 68 14.79 -6.89 -3.00
CA LEU A 68 14.38 -7.17 -4.37
C LEU A 68 12.88 -6.99 -4.51
N ILE A 69 12.44 -6.53 -5.67
CA ILE A 69 11.04 -6.60 -6.08
C ILE A 69 10.94 -7.10 -7.52
N GLY A 70 10.08 -8.07 -7.75
CA GLY A 70 9.75 -8.53 -9.08
C GLY A 70 8.46 -7.88 -9.60
N THR A 71 8.23 -8.04 -10.90
CA THR A 71 6.95 -7.64 -11.48
C THR A 71 5.82 -8.46 -10.86
N ALA A 72 4.76 -7.79 -10.40
CA ALA A 72 3.59 -8.46 -9.85
C ALA A 72 2.94 -9.39 -10.89
N SER A 73 2.61 -10.60 -10.45
CA SER A 73 2.09 -11.67 -11.31
C SER A 73 0.64 -11.98 -11.00
N HIS A 74 -0.05 -12.58 -11.96
CA HIS A 74 -1.39 -13.10 -11.73
C HIS A 74 -1.35 -14.34 -10.83
N SER A 75 -2.28 -14.44 -9.86
CA SER A 75 -2.24 -15.49 -8.84
C SER A 75 -2.47 -16.91 -9.38
N ASP A 76 -3.15 -17.07 -10.52
CA ASP A 76 -3.37 -18.36 -11.18
C ASP A 76 -2.21 -18.78 -12.10
N ASP A 77 -1.39 -17.81 -12.53
CA ASP A 77 -0.23 -18.05 -13.39
C ASP A 77 0.87 -17.03 -13.08
N LEU A 78 1.84 -17.45 -12.30
CA LEU A 78 2.95 -16.59 -11.85
C LEU A 78 3.87 -16.12 -12.99
N ASN A 79 3.77 -16.72 -14.18
CA ASN A 79 4.51 -16.28 -15.37
C ASN A 79 3.76 -15.19 -16.15
N ARG A 80 2.50 -14.94 -15.79
CA ARG A 80 1.66 -13.94 -16.43
C ARG A 80 1.63 -12.65 -15.62
N SER A 81 1.97 -11.57 -16.27
CA SER A 81 1.81 -10.22 -15.74
C SER A 81 1.08 -9.34 -16.74
N SER A 82 0.76 -8.13 -16.34
CA SER A 82 0.07 -7.12 -17.12
C SER A 82 0.74 -5.76 -16.95
N MET A 83 0.26 -4.74 -17.65
CA MET A 83 0.67 -3.35 -17.41
C MET A 83 0.36 -2.94 -15.97
N PHE A 84 -0.78 -3.39 -15.43
CA PHE A 84 -1.13 -3.21 -14.02
C PHE A 84 -0.07 -3.79 -13.09
N GLY A 85 0.35 -5.05 -13.32
CA GLY A 85 1.36 -5.70 -12.47
C GLY A 85 2.70 -4.98 -12.47
N ARG A 86 3.13 -4.45 -13.63
CA ARG A 86 4.33 -3.61 -13.72
C ARG A 86 4.19 -2.32 -12.93
N LEU A 87 3.11 -1.59 -13.17
CA LEU A 87 2.84 -0.32 -12.49
C LEU A 87 2.73 -0.48 -10.98
N LEU A 88 2.08 -1.55 -10.50
CA LEU A 88 2.01 -1.89 -9.08
C LEU A 88 3.41 -2.04 -8.48
N SER A 89 4.28 -2.85 -9.10
CA SER A 89 5.63 -3.07 -8.59
C SER A 89 6.47 -1.80 -8.58
N GLU A 90 6.39 -0.98 -9.63
CA GLU A 90 7.08 0.30 -9.71
C GLU A 90 6.61 1.28 -8.61
N GLN A 91 5.29 1.37 -8.35
CA GLN A 91 4.74 2.24 -7.32
C GLN A 91 5.12 1.80 -5.89
N VAL A 92 5.11 0.48 -5.65
CA VAL A 92 5.57 -0.09 -4.37
C VAL A 92 7.08 0.17 -4.20
N SER A 93 7.89 -0.12 -5.22
CA SER A 93 9.33 0.12 -5.21
C SER A 93 9.67 1.60 -4.93
N ALA A 94 8.99 2.52 -5.62
CA ALA A 94 9.16 3.95 -5.40
C ALA A 94 8.85 4.36 -3.96
N ARG A 95 7.76 3.84 -3.36
CA ARG A 95 7.42 4.17 -1.97
C ARG A 95 8.38 3.55 -0.96
N MET A 96 8.84 2.32 -1.21
CA MET A 96 9.88 1.67 -0.39
C MET A 96 11.20 2.45 -0.41
N THR A 97 11.60 2.93 -1.60
CA THR A 97 12.79 3.79 -1.77
C THR A 97 12.62 5.12 -1.00
N GLN A 98 11.46 5.77 -1.09
CA GLN A 98 11.13 6.96 -0.30
C GLN A 98 11.16 6.68 1.21
N GLY A 99 10.84 5.46 1.61
CA GLY A 99 10.97 4.95 2.97
C GLY A 99 12.41 4.67 3.41
N GLY A 100 13.40 4.85 2.53
CA GLY A 100 14.83 4.72 2.83
C GLY A 100 15.42 3.35 2.53
N PHE A 101 14.65 2.40 1.98
CA PHE A 101 15.21 1.10 1.55
C PHE A 101 15.91 1.19 0.21
N ARG A 102 16.92 0.34 0.03
CA ARG A 102 17.65 0.20 -1.24
C ARG A 102 16.97 -0.86 -2.10
N MET A 103 16.28 -0.42 -3.16
CA MET A 103 15.50 -1.31 -4.00
C MET A 103 16.28 -1.78 -5.22
N ILE A 104 16.12 -3.06 -5.57
CA ILE A 104 16.57 -3.66 -6.83
C ILE A 104 15.35 -4.22 -7.54
N GLU A 105 15.04 -3.69 -8.71
CA GLU A 105 13.91 -4.14 -9.52
C GLU A 105 14.35 -5.21 -10.52
N LEU A 106 13.70 -6.37 -10.44
CA LEU A 106 13.95 -7.48 -11.35
C LEU A 106 12.87 -7.48 -12.45
N LYS A 107 13.33 -7.46 -13.69
CA LYS A 107 12.42 -7.57 -14.84
C LYS A 107 11.84 -8.98 -14.94
N LEU A 108 10.61 -9.10 -15.43
CA LEU A 108 9.85 -10.34 -15.55
C LEU A 108 10.64 -11.49 -16.20
N GLN A 109 11.53 -11.20 -17.16
CA GLN A 109 12.38 -12.19 -17.80
C GLN A 109 13.30 -12.93 -16.84
N GLN A 110 13.69 -12.34 -15.73
CA GLN A 110 14.53 -12.96 -14.70
C GLN A 110 13.71 -13.89 -13.78
N PHE A 111 12.39 -13.69 -13.71
CA PHE A 111 11.47 -14.59 -13.00
C PHE A 111 10.88 -15.68 -13.91
N ALA A 112 10.91 -15.53 -15.24
CA ALA A 112 10.33 -16.47 -16.19
C ALA A 112 11.05 -17.84 -16.24
N PHE A 113 12.19 -17.97 -15.57
CA PHE A 113 12.84 -19.27 -15.36
C PHE A 113 12.20 -20.10 -14.24
N LEU A 114 11.20 -19.56 -13.54
CA LEU A 114 10.38 -20.30 -12.57
C LEU A 114 9.50 -21.29 -13.34
N LYS A 115 10.11 -22.41 -13.73
CA LYS A 115 9.43 -23.45 -14.51
C LYS A 115 8.19 -23.97 -13.79
N GLN A 116 7.10 -23.96 -14.50
CA GLN A 116 5.73 -24.34 -14.20
C GLN A 116 5.52 -25.77 -13.64
N LYS A 117 6.58 -26.55 -13.38
CA LYS A 117 6.45 -27.99 -13.16
C LYS A 117 6.63 -28.49 -11.72
N GLU A 118 7.07 -27.65 -10.76
CA GLU A 118 7.48 -28.17 -9.45
C GLU A 118 6.89 -27.46 -8.21
N GLY A 119 5.84 -26.65 -8.36
CA GLY A 119 5.07 -26.11 -7.22
C GLY A 119 5.80 -25.05 -6.36
N GLU A 120 5.20 -24.73 -5.23
CA GLU A 120 5.63 -23.66 -4.28
C GLU A 120 7.08 -23.76 -3.79
N PHE A 121 7.64 -24.98 -3.72
CA PHE A 121 9.03 -25.19 -3.29
C PHE A 121 10.07 -24.66 -4.28
N PHE A 122 9.72 -24.51 -5.55
CA PHE A 122 10.62 -23.98 -6.55
C PHE A 122 10.76 -22.45 -6.45
N LEU A 123 9.66 -21.77 -6.20
CA LEU A 123 9.66 -20.33 -5.95
C LEU A 123 10.61 -19.95 -4.81
N THR A 124 10.66 -20.76 -3.78
CA THR A 124 11.52 -20.58 -2.60
C THR A 124 13.01 -20.63 -2.95
N ARG A 125 13.42 -21.61 -3.74
CA ARG A 125 14.84 -21.75 -4.15
C ARG A 125 15.30 -20.64 -5.07
N GLU A 126 14.47 -20.24 -6.02
CA GLU A 126 14.80 -19.16 -6.96
C GLU A 126 14.84 -17.80 -6.23
N ILE A 127 13.93 -17.52 -5.30
CA ILE A 127 13.99 -16.34 -4.46
C ILE A 127 15.32 -16.29 -3.69
N GLN A 128 15.73 -17.39 -3.09
CA GLN A 128 17.01 -17.47 -2.38
C GLN A 128 18.20 -17.26 -3.30
N HIS A 129 18.19 -17.87 -4.48
CA HIS A 129 19.27 -17.71 -5.46
C HIS A 129 19.38 -16.27 -5.95
N LEU A 130 18.27 -15.64 -6.33
CA LEU A 130 18.23 -14.24 -6.76
C LEU A 130 18.64 -13.28 -5.63
N ALA A 131 18.13 -13.48 -4.43
CA ALA A 131 18.51 -12.68 -3.29
C ALA A 131 20.01 -12.80 -2.99
N LYS A 132 20.55 -14.00 -3.03
CA LYS A 132 21.97 -14.24 -2.81
C LYS A 132 22.85 -13.60 -3.89
N SER A 133 22.47 -13.70 -5.16
CA SER A 133 23.24 -13.11 -6.28
C SER A 133 23.27 -11.57 -6.23
N HIS A 134 22.28 -10.95 -5.60
CA HIS A 134 22.18 -9.50 -5.43
C HIS A 134 22.49 -9.03 -4.00
N SER A 135 22.94 -9.92 -3.11
CA SER A 135 23.18 -9.62 -1.68
C SER A 135 21.96 -8.97 -1.01
N ALA A 136 20.76 -9.41 -1.40
CA ALA A 136 19.51 -8.87 -0.87
C ALA A 136 19.09 -9.62 0.40
N GLN A 137 18.57 -8.88 1.37
CA GLN A 137 18.08 -9.42 2.64
C GLN A 137 16.70 -10.04 2.47
N ALA A 138 15.85 -9.43 1.66
CA ALA A 138 14.50 -9.91 1.45
C ALA A 138 13.99 -9.62 0.03
N VAL A 139 12.91 -10.29 -0.35
CA VAL A 139 12.23 -10.13 -1.64
C VAL A 139 10.79 -9.73 -1.40
N ILE A 140 10.35 -8.69 -2.09
CA ILE A 140 8.95 -8.28 -2.15
C ILE A 140 8.27 -9.07 -3.27
N VAL A 141 7.32 -9.89 -2.91
CA VAL A 141 6.49 -10.66 -3.83
C VAL A 141 5.13 -10.01 -3.89
N ALA A 142 4.70 -9.65 -5.09
CA ALA A 142 3.38 -9.09 -5.36
C ALA A 142 2.59 -10.00 -6.28
N THR A 143 1.36 -10.34 -5.91
CA THR A 143 0.44 -11.08 -6.76
C THR A 143 -0.93 -10.39 -6.81
N TYR A 144 -1.67 -10.61 -7.89
CA TYR A 144 -3.03 -10.09 -8.00
C TYR A 144 -3.97 -11.12 -8.63
N ALA A 145 -5.23 -11.06 -8.24
CA ALA A 145 -6.31 -11.85 -8.82
C ALA A 145 -7.43 -10.92 -9.31
N THR A 146 -7.98 -11.22 -10.49
CA THR A 146 -9.06 -10.42 -11.08
C THR A 146 -10.41 -11.08 -10.86
N ALA A 147 -11.39 -10.30 -10.42
CA ALA A 147 -12.78 -10.66 -10.36
C ALA A 147 -13.63 -9.61 -11.09
N ASN A 148 -14.93 -9.89 -11.28
CA ASN A 148 -15.79 -9.03 -12.10
C ASN A 148 -15.78 -7.55 -11.70
N LYS A 149 -15.76 -7.28 -10.39
CA LYS A 149 -15.88 -5.92 -9.84
C LYS A 149 -14.64 -5.44 -9.08
N ARG A 150 -13.65 -6.29 -8.86
CA ARG A 150 -12.47 -5.97 -8.04
C ARG A 150 -11.23 -6.68 -8.54
N VAL A 151 -10.10 -6.08 -8.24
CA VAL A 151 -8.79 -6.74 -8.27
C VAL A 151 -8.32 -6.87 -6.84
N TYR A 152 -7.94 -8.07 -6.45
CA TYR A 152 -7.37 -8.38 -5.13
C TYR A 152 -5.86 -8.44 -5.27
N ILE A 153 -5.16 -7.77 -4.38
CA ILE A 153 -3.71 -7.64 -4.42
C ILE A 153 -3.13 -8.15 -3.10
N ASN A 154 -2.07 -8.95 -3.19
CA ASN A 154 -1.29 -9.41 -2.05
C ASN A 154 0.15 -8.95 -2.20
N LEU A 155 0.70 -8.35 -1.14
CA LEU A 155 2.10 -7.99 -1.01
C LEU A 155 2.69 -8.79 0.15
N LYS A 156 3.85 -9.41 -0.05
CA LYS A 156 4.62 -10.11 0.99
C LYS A 156 6.07 -9.73 0.89
N VAL A 157 6.71 -9.49 2.02
CA VAL A 157 8.17 -9.39 2.12
C VAL A 157 8.68 -10.68 2.72
N VAL A 158 9.49 -11.41 1.97
CA VAL A 158 9.99 -12.72 2.34
C VAL A 158 11.49 -12.63 2.57
N GLU A 159 11.94 -13.04 3.74
CA GLU A 159 13.36 -13.09 4.07
C GLU A 159 14.07 -14.12 3.19
N ALA A 160 15.19 -13.71 2.61
CA ALA A 160 15.88 -14.53 1.61
C ALA A 160 16.53 -15.79 2.18
N THR A 161 16.92 -15.77 3.44
CA THR A 161 17.64 -16.88 4.09
C THR A 161 16.72 -17.94 4.69
N THR A 162 15.66 -17.50 5.34
CA THR A 162 14.75 -18.36 6.11
C THR A 162 13.43 -18.65 5.41
N ASN A 163 13.09 -17.88 4.35
CA ASN A 163 11.77 -17.83 3.72
C ASN A 163 10.63 -17.39 4.66
N SER A 164 10.96 -16.79 5.79
CA SER A 164 9.97 -16.24 6.69
C SER A 164 9.32 -15.00 6.09
N VAL A 165 8.00 -14.88 6.24
CA VAL A 165 7.29 -13.66 5.84
C VAL A 165 7.53 -12.60 6.91
N LEU A 166 8.25 -11.54 6.54
CA LEU A 166 8.60 -10.43 7.41
C LEU A 166 7.48 -9.40 7.51
N ALA A 167 6.79 -9.15 6.41
CA ALA A 167 5.66 -8.24 6.34
C ALA A 167 4.67 -8.72 5.27
N ALA A 168 3.39 -8.46 5.46
CA ALA A 168 2.37 -8.77 4.48
C ALA A 168 1.23 -7.75 4.55
N HIS A 169 0.66 -7.43 3.40
CA HIS A 169 -0.54 -6.60 3.29
C HIS A 169 -1.35 -7.02 2.08
N ASP A 170 -2.65 -7.12 2.26
CA ASP A 170 -3.61 -7.41 1.20
C ASP A 170 -4.67 -6.32 1.13
N TYR A 171 -5.10 -6.01 -0.09
CA TYR A 171 -6.11 -5.00 -0.36
C TYR A 171 -6.85 -5.28 -1.66
N ALA A 172 -7.92 -4.57 -1.91
CA ALA A 172 -8.70 -4.71 -3.13
C ALA A 172 -9.06 -3.35 -3.73
N ILE A 173 -8.97 -3.25 -5.06
CA ILE A 173 -9.30 -2.08 -5.85
C ILE A 173 -10.55 -2.35 -6.68
N GLY A 174 -11.44 -1.37 -6.78
CA GLY A 174 -12.62 -1.47 -7.64
C GLY A 174 -12.22 -1.52 -9.12
N MET A 175 -12.88 -2.39 -9.88
CA MET A 175 -12.66 -2.51 -11.33
C MET A 175 -13.32 -1.34 -12.06
N ASP A 176 -12.51 -0.44 -12.60
CA ASP A 176 -12.94 0.65 -13.47
C ASP A 176 -12.42 0.45 -14.91
N ARG A 177 -12.71 1.39 -15.79
CA ARG A 177 -12.26 1.33 -17.20
C ARG A 177 -10.74 1.38 -17.32
N ASN A 178 -10.07 2.23 -16.54
CA ASN A 178 -8.62 2.36 -16.56
C ASN A 178 -7.94 1.07 -16.10
N LEU A 179 -8.44 0.49 -15.01
CA LEU A 179 -7.89 -0.75 -14.46
C LEU A 179 -8.10 -1.93 -15.42
N ARG A 180 -9.25 -2.00 -16.13
CA ARG A 180 -9.47 -2.98 -17.21
C ARG A 180 -8.43 -2.85 -18.30
N SER A 181 -8.18 -1.62 -18.77
CA SER A 181 -7.16 -1.35 -19.80
C SER A 181 -5.77 -1.79 -19.35
N LEU A 182 -5.37 -1.47 -18.12
CA LEU A 182 -4.07 -1.88 -17.54
C LEU A 182 -3.94 -3.40 -17.39
N LEU A 183 -5.04 -4.09 -17.18
CA LEU A 183 -5.10 -5.56 -17.08
C LEU A 183 -5.19 -6.25 -18.46
N GLY A 184 -5.44 -5.50 -19.53
CA GLY A 184 -5.69 -6.06 -20.86
C GLY A 184 -7.04 -6.78 -20.99
N ILE A 185 -8.03 -6.39 -20.16
CA ILE A 185 -9.38 -6.96 -20.19
C ILE A 185 -10.25 -6.11 -21.13
N PRO A 186 -10.88 -6.70 -22.15
CA PRO A 186 -11.78 -5.99 -23.07
C PRO A 186 -12.92 -5.27 -22.31
N GLU A 187 -13.41 -4.18 -22.88
CA GLU A 187 -14.66 -3.58 -22.42
C GLU A 187 -15.83 -4.53 -22.70
N PRO A 188 -16.83 -4.58 -21.80
CA PRO A 188 -18.03 -5.40 -21.98
C PRO A 188 -18.91 -4.91 -23.11
#